data_6d24e0c5a0a3463608621647ec15150c
#
_entry.id   6d24e0c5a0a3463608621647ec15150c
#
_cell.length_a   1.000
_cell.length_b   1.000
_cell.length_c   1.000
_cell.angle_alpha   90.00
_cell.angle_beta   90.00
_cell.angle_gamma   90.00
#
_symmetry.space_group_name_H-M   'P 1'
#
loop_
_entity.id
_entity.type
_entity.pdbx_description
1 polymer ?
#
loop_
_entity_poly.entity_id
_entity_poly.type
_entity_poly.pdbx_seq_one_letter_code
_entity_poly.pdbx_strand_id
1 'polypeptide(L)'
;MVMPVLAAPRSLPAHTSLDAVDTISNIQDHHELVNTPLEAGEKAAHAWLNSFLETRFDNYLPTISNPATSREGSSRLSAYLACGALSVRQVKQRLREANKAAANNPDVDTATFRKNINAFTSRVSWRCHFVQRLEMESTMDARSINPELDAALERQVVEEHFHAWAEGRTGWPFFDACMRSLKATGWINFRMRAMMQSVAAYTLWLPWQRTGTHLAKLFIDYEPGIHWSQIHMQSGITGINAVRAYSILKQSLDHDQDGDFIRKWVPELAMVPTPQIHEPWTMSEAMQKTTGVIVGETYPHPILDEAEARNLGIKKAY
;
A
#
# COMPACT_ATOMS: atom_id res chain seq x y z
N MET A 1 -8.42 8.42 40.22
CA MET A 1 -7.51 7.38 39.74
C MET A 1 -6.36 8.11 39.01
N VAL A 2 -5.22 8.27 39.66
CA VAL A 2 -4.07 9.02 39.13
C VAL A 2 -3.30 8.05 38.24
N MET A 3 -3.16 8.40 36.97
CA MET A 3 -2.32 7.61 36.05
C MET A 3 -0.85 7.68 36.49
N PRO A 4 -0.11 6.58 36.53
CA PRO A 4 1.31 6.62 36.83
C PRO A 4 2.06 7.40 35.75
N VAL A 5 2.91 8.33 36.20
CA VAL A 5 3.85 9.03 35.33
C VAL A 5 4.87 7.99 34.86
N LEU A 6 4.86 7.70 33.55
CA LEU A 6 5.88 6.86 32.92
C LEU A 6 7.25 7.51 33.13
N ALA A 7 8.18 6.76 33.71
CA ALA A 7 9.57 7.19 33.85
C ALA A 7 10.15 7.49 32.47
N ALA A 8 10.92 8.57 32.39
CA ALA A 8 11.63 8.94 31.16
C ALA A 8 12.45 7.74 30.63
N PRO A 9 12.47 7.50 29.32
CA PRO A 9 13.24 6.41 28.74
C PRO A 9 14.71 6.57 29.11
N ARG A 10 15.31 5.50 29.59
CA ARG A 10 16.77 5.44 29.83
C ARG A 10 17.46 5.80 28.52
N SER A 11 18.49 6.64 28.60
CA SER A 11 19.33 7.06 27.46
C SER A 11 19.64 5.87 26.55
N LEU A 12 19.34 6.04 25.27
CA LEU A 12 19.78 5.12 24.22
C LEU A 12 21.30 4.97 24.30
N PRO A 13 21.86 3.74 24.17
CA PRO A 13 23.29 3.55 24.15
C PRO A 13 23.89 4.33 22.98
N ALA A 14 24.92 5.12 23.26
CA ALA A 14 25.67 5.92 22.30
C ALA A 14 26.58 5.01 21.47
N HIS A 15 26.00 4.19 20.61
CA HIS A 15 26.71 3.44 19.57
C HIS A 15 25.84 3.37 18.32
N THR A 16 25.63 4.52 17.70
CA THR A 16 25.40 4.55 16.27
C THR A 16 26.78 4.77 15.65
N SER A 17 27.41 3.69 15.21
CA SER A 17 28.59 3.78 14.38
C SER A 17 28.23 4.54 13.09
N LEU A 18 29.16 5.35 12.61
CA LEU A 18 29.03 6.11 11.35
C LEU A 18 28.83 5.22 10.10
N ASP A 19 28.88 3.90 10.22
CA ASP A 19 28.59 2.92 9.18
C ASP A 19 27.12 2.97 8.70
N ALA A 20 26.21 3.62 9.47
CA ALA A 20 24.85 3.89 9.03
C ALA A 20 24.76 4.99 7.93
N VAL A 21 25.79 5.81 7.78
CA VAL A 21 25.82 6.90 6.78
C VAL A 21 26.09 6.36 5.38
N ASP A 22 26.88 5.30 5.26
CA ASP A 22 27.14 4.64 3.96
C ASP A 22 25.89 3.90 3.42
N THR A 23 24.97 3.53 4.30
CA THR A 23 23.67 2.95 3.89
C THR A 23 22.73 4.01 3.34
N ILE A 24 22.90 5.28 3.71
CA ILE A 24 22.11 6.42 3.20
C ILE A 24 22.58 6.85 1.81
N SER A 25 23.87 6.71 1.50
CA SER A 25 24.39 7.01 0.15
C SER A 25 23.87 6.07 -0.94
N ASN A 26 23.55 4.83 -0.59
CA ASN A 26 22.89 3.89 -1.50
C ASN A 26 21.38 4.17 -1.74
N ILE A 27 20.78 5.11 -1.00
CA ILE A 27 19.41 5.58 -1.25
C ILE A 27 19.38 6.61 -2.41
N GLN A 28 20.49 7.19 -2.78
CA GLN A 28 20.58 8.15 -3.88
C GLN A 28 20.29 7.55 -5.26
N ASP A 29 20.52 6.25 -5.45
CA ASP A 29 20.21 5.58 -6.72
C ASP A 29 18.71 5.33 -6.96
N HIS A 30 17.86 5.66 -6.00
CA HIS A 30 16.40 5.58 -6.14
C HIS A 30 15.75 6.94 -6.52
N HIS A 31 16.52 8.00 -6.75
CA HIS A 31 16.01 9.34 -7.06
C HIS A 31 15.33 9.49 -8.44
N GLU A 32 15.48 8.55 -9.36
CA GLU A 32 14.70 8.53 -10.62
C GLU A 32 13.21 8.16 -10.41
N LEU A 33 12.82 7.77 -9.21
CA LEU A 33 11.52 7.14 -8.95
C LEU A 33 10.38 8.08 -8.59
N VAL A 34 10.60 9.39 -8.40
CA VAL A 34 9.52 10.27 -7.90
C VAL A 34 9.10 11.28 -8.96
N ASN A 35 8.26 10.84 -9.89
CA ASN A 35 7.60 11.73 -10.87
C ASN A 35 6.58 12.71 -10.25
N THR A 36 6.56 12.86 -8.94
CA THR A 36 5.77 13.91 -8.25
C THR A 36 6.48 14.23 -6.94
N PRO A 37 7.43 15.18 -6.93
CA PRO A 37 8.05 15.61 -5.70
C PRO A 37 6.98 16.20 -4.78
N LEU A 38 6.79 15.59 -3.62
CA LEU A 38 6.14 16.26 -2.51
C LEU A 38 7.15 17.30 -2.02
N GLU A 39 6.78 18.57 -2.05
CA GLU A 39 7.60 19.59 -1.41
C GLU A 39 7.82 19.23 0.06
N ALA A 40 9.07 19.36 0.54
CA ALA A 40 9.40 19.05 1.91
C ALA A 40 9.02 20.20 2.87
N GLY A 41 8.82 19.82 4.14
CA GLY A 41 8.66 20.76 5.23
C GLY A 41 7.22 21.06 5.64
N GLU A 42 7.08 21.72 6.78
CA GLU A 42 5.80 21.99 7.44
C GLU A 42 4.89 22.90 6.59
N LYS A 43 5.44 23.94 5.96
CA LYS A 43 4.66 24.87 5.11
C LYS A 43 4.01 24.11 3.95
N ALA A 44 4.77 23.27 3.26
CA ALA A 44 4.27 22.43 2.18
C ALA A 44 3.21 21.43 2.67
N ALA A 45 3.42 20.82 3.82
CA ALA A 45 2.47 19.90 4.43
C ALA A 45 1.11 20.57 4.74
N HIS A 46 1.14 21.79 5.27
CA HIS A 46 -0.07 22.58 5.53
C HIS A 46 -0.77 23.02 4.24
N ALA A 47 -0.01 23.49 3.25
CA ALA A 47 -0.57 23.83 1.93
C ALA A 47 -1.23 22.62 1.28
N TRP A 48 -0.61 21.46 1.38
CA TRP A 48 -1.15 20.20 0.86
C TRP A 48 -2.42 19.76 1.58
N LEU A 49 -2.48 19.87 2.92
CA LEU A 49 -3.69 19.61 3.70
C LEU A 49 -4.83 20.56 3.32
N ASN A 50 -4.55 21.85 3.17
CA ASN A 50 -5.54 22.84 2.76
C ASN A 50 -6.08 22.54 1.37
N SER A 51 -5.21 22.31 0.37
CA SER A 51 -5.63 21.95 -0.98
C SER A 51 -6.50 20.68 -1.01
N PHE A 52 -6.20 19.70 -0.16
CA PHE A 52 -7.03 18.51 -0.05
C PHE A 52 -8.45 18.83 0.42
N LEU A 53 -8.57 19.64 1.46
CA LEU A 53 -9.87 20.00 2.04
C LEU A 53 -10.70 20.94 1.13
N GLU A 54 -10.05 21.77 0.32
CA GLU A 54 -10.67 22.78 -0.53
C GLU A 54 -11.07 22.24 -1.90
N THR A 55 -10.30 21.32 -2.47
CA THR A 55 -10.47 20.94 -3.90
C THR A 55 -10.72 19.46 -4.15
N ARG A 56 -10.33 18.56 -3.21
CA ARG A 56 -10.34 17.12 -3.46
C ARG A 56 -11.21 16.34 -2.50
N PHE A 57 -11.66 16.98 -1.43
CA PHE A 57 -12.29 16.30 -0.30
C PHE A 57 -13.62 15.65 -0.65
N ASP A 58 -14.42 16.27 -1.54
CA ASP A 58 -15.72 15.74 -1.94
C ASP A 58 -15.60 14.39 -2.68
N ASN A 59 -14.50 14.21 -3.41
CA ASN A 59 -14.21 12.99 -4.14
C ASN A 59 -13.39 11.95 -3.33
N TYR A 60 -13.17 12.18 -2.04
CA TYR A 60 -12.32 11.33 -1.22
C TYR A 60 -12.79 9.87 -1.16
N LEU A 61 -14.02 9.61 -0.72
CA LEU A 61 -14.55 8.25 -0.60
C LEU A 61 -14.69 7.51 -1.92
N PRO A 62 -15.19 8.13 -3.01
CA PRO A 62 -15.28 7.46 -4.30
C PRO A 62 -13.93 7.01 -4.87
N THR A 63 -12.85 7.74 -4.58
CA THR A 63 -11.55 7.53 -5.24
C THR A 63 -10.57 6.68 -4.45
N ILE A 64 -10.69 6.59 -3.11
CA ILE A 64 -9.64 5.99 -2.26
C ILE A 64 -9.30 4.53 -2.55
N SER A 65 -10.20 3.78 -3.15
CA SER A 65 -9.99 2.35 -3.44
C SER A 65 -9.43 2.08 -4.83
N ASN A 66 -9.60 3.00 -5.77
CA ASN A 66 -9.14 2.87 -7.14
C ASN A 66 -7.69 3.40 -7.26
N PRO A 67 -6.70 2.62 -7.73
CA PRO A 67 -5.30 3.03 -7.80
C PRO A 67 -5.05 4.16 -8.81
N ALA A 68 -5.84 4.28 -9.88
CA ALA A 68 -5.70 5.34 -10.87
C ALA A 68 -6.11 6.70 -10.30
N THR A 69 -7.24 6.77 -9.60
CA THR A 69 -7.84 8.02 -9.12
C THR A 69 -7.45 8.39 -7.68
N SER A 70 -7.05 7.42 -6.86
CA SER A 70 -6.70 7.66 -5.46
C SER A 70 -5.51 8.59 -5.27
N ARG A 71 -4.61 8.67 -6.24
CA ARG A 71 -3.45 9.55 -6.19
C ARG A 71 -3.86 11.02 -6.15
N GLU A 72 -4.90 11.38 -6.89
CA GLU A 72 -5.42 12.73 -6.98
C GLU A 72 -6.54 12.98 -5.96
N GLY A 73 -7.39 12.01 -5.71
CA GLY A 73 -8.55 12.17 -4.81
C GLY A 73 -8.26 11.96 -3.33
N SER A 74 -7.14 11.33 -2.94
CA SER A 74 -6.80 11.13 -1.53
C SER A 74 -5.97 12.28 -0.96
N SER A 75 -5.85 12.31 0.37
CA SER A 75 -5.08 13.35 1.06
C SER A 75 -3.57 13.31 0.77
N ARG A 76 -3.01 12.12 0.58
CA ARG A 76 -1.57 11.85 0.47
C ARG A 76 -0.71 12.51 1.55
N LEU A 77 -1.28 12.68 2.76
CA LEU A 77 -0.58 13.24 3.91
C LEU A 77 0.34 12.24 4.61
N SER A 78 0.31 10.97 4.19
CA SER A 78 1.03 9.89 4.86
C SER A 78 2.54 10.15 4.96
N ALA A 79 3.18 10.67 3.91
CA ALA A 79 4.61 11.03 3.95
C ALA A 79 4.90 12.16 4.94
N TYR A 80 4.09 13.21 4.96
CA TYR A 80 4.24 14.32 5.91
C TYR A 80 4.00 13.90 7.36
N LEU A 81 3.08 12.97 7.58
CA LEU A 81 2.81 12.40 8.91
C LEU A 81 3.93 11.44 9.36
N ALA A 82 4.54 10.70 8.42
CA ALA A 82 5.64 9.79 8.72
C ALA A 82 6.91 10.53 9.13
N CYS A 83 7.26 11.60 8.40
CA CYS A 83 8.45 12.41 8.72
C CYS A 83 8.20 13.51 9.79
N GLY A 84 6.98 13.62 10.33
CA GLY A 84 6.65 14.58 11.38
C GLY A 84 6.49 16.04 10.90
N ALA A 85 6.49 16.31 9.59
CA ALA A 85 6.21 17.64 9.04
C ALA A 85 4.77 18.10 9.29
N LEU A 86 3.87 17.17 9.63
CA LEU A 86 2.50 17.43 10.04
C LEU A 86 2.11 16.48 11.17
N SER A 87 1.50 16.98 12.23
CA SER A 87 1.01 16.16 13.33
C SER A 87 -0.46 15.76 13.15
N VAL A 88 -0.83 14.62 13.72
CA VAL A 88 -2.24 14.18 13.79
C VAL A 88 -3.12 15.22 14.47
N ARG A 89 -2.59 15.94 15.48
CA ARG A 89 -3.32 17.02 16.18
C ARG A 89 -3.69 18.14 15.22
N GLN A 90 -2.73 18.64 14.43
CA GLN A 90 -2.94 19.70 13.43
C GLN A 90 -3.98 19.25 12.38
N VAL A 91 -3.85 18.03 11.85
CA VAL A 91 -4.84 17.47 10.93
C VAL A 91 -6.25 17.46 11.53
N LYS A 92 -6.42 16.93 12.74
CA LYS A 92 -7.73 16.88 13.41
C LYS A 92 -8.28 18.27 13.72
N GLN A 93 -7.44 19.23 14.07
CA GLN A 93 -7.85 20.61 14.28
C GLN A 93 -8.38 21.22 12.98
N ARG A 94 -7.62 21.09 11.90
CA ARG A 94 -8.01 21.63 10.58
C ARG A 94 -9.29 20.98 10.04
N LEU A 95 -9.49 19.68 10.29
CA LEU A 95 -10.74 18.98 9.96
C LEU A 95 -11.96 19.56 10.72
N ARG A 96 -11.78 19.89 12.00
CA ARG A 96 -12.86 20.51 12.80
C ARG A 96 -13.24 21.91 12.27
N GLU A 97 -12.22 22.69 11.90
CA GLU A 97 -12.42 24.01 11.29
C GLU A 97 -13.15 23.88 9.94
N ALA A 98 -12.71 22.98 9.06
CA ALA A 98 -13.37 22.71 7.79
C ALA A 98 -14.82 22.24 7.96
N ASN A 99 -15.09 21.37 8.93
CA ASN A 99 -16.45 20.91 9.21
C ASN A 99 -17.37 22.04 9.70
N LYS A 100 -16.85 22.98 10.50
CA LYS A 100 -17.61 24.16 10.92
C LYS A 100 -17.88 25.11 9.74
N ALA A 101 -16.88 25.32 8.88
CA ALA A 101 -17.03 26.15 7.69
C ALA A 101 -18.05 25.56 6.71
N ALA A 102 -17.99 24.27 6.45
CA ALA A 102 -18.94 23.55 5.59
C ALA A 102 -20.38 23.64 6.08
N ALA A 103 -20.59 23.57 7.41
CA ALA A 103 -21.94 23.69 8.00
C ALA A 103 -22.58 25.06 7.81
N ASN A 104 -21.79 26.11 7.56
CA ASN A 104 -22.25 27.48 7.34
C ASN A 104 -22.24 27.90 5.85
N ASN A 105 -21.84 27.00 4.95
CA ASN A 105 -21.79 27.27 3.52
C ASN A 105 -22.95 26.56 2.80
N PRO A 106 -23.92 27.31 2.23
CA PRO A 106 -25.08 26.73 1.55
C PRO A 106 -24.73 25.97 0.26
N ASP A 107 -23.54 26.22 -0.32
CA ASP A 107 -23.10 25.60 -1.58
C ASP A 107 -22.45 24.22 -1.33
N VAL A 108 -22.23 23.81 -0.07
CA VAL A 108 -21.60 22.53 0.28
C VAL A 108 -22.66 21.47 0.58
N ASP A 109 -22.58 20.33 -0.07
CA ASP A 109 -23.31 19.13 0.35
C ASP A 109 -22.77 18.64 1.71
N THR A 110 -23.37 19.14 2.77
CA THR A 110 -22.95 18.85 4.15
C THR A 110 -23.07 17.37 4.53
N ALA A 111 -23.93 16.60 3.86
CA ALA A 111 -24.08 15.17 4.12
C ALA A 111 -22.88 14.37 3.58
N THR A 112 -22.50 14.61 2.34
CA THR A 112 -21.29 14.02 1.73
C THR A 112 -20.02 14.48 2.43
N PHE A 113 -19.91 15.78 2.74
CA PHE A 113 -18.77 16.32 3.46
C PHE A 113 -18.60 15.65 4.84
N ARG A 114 -19.68 15.45 5.59
CA ARG A 114 -19.66 14.78 6.89
C ARG A 114 -19.28 13.31 6.79
N LYS A 115 -19.73 12.58 5.76
CA LYS A 115 -19.30 11.21 5.51
C LYS A 115 -17.78 11.14 5.28
N ASN A 116 -17.25 12.04 4.47
CA ASN A 116 -15.81 12.13 4.19
C ASN A 116 -15.00 12.49 5.45
N ILE A 117 -15.47 13.45 6.27
CA ILE A 117 -14.85 13.81 7.57
C ILE A 117 -14.76 12.60 8.49
N ASN A 118 -15.86 11.87 8.66
CA ASN A 118 -15.89 10.70 9.54
C ASN A 118 -14.95 9.61 9.05
N ALA A 119 -14.97 9.32 7.75
CA ALA A 119 -14.10 8.33 7.14
C ALA A 119 -12.62 8.70 7.27
N PHE A 120 -12.28 9.97 6.99
CA PHE A 120 -10.89 10.42 7.07
C PHE A 120 -10.39 10.49 8.53
N THR A 121 -11.20 11.01 9.44
CA THR A 121 -10.89 11.06 10.89
C THR A 121 -10.65 9.66 11.47
N SER A 122 -11.46 8.69 11.07
CA SER A 122 -11.26 7.28 11.44
C SER A 122 -9.89 6.77 11.00
N ARG A 123 -9.48 7.02 9.75
CA ARG A 123 -8.16 6.58 9.25
C ARG A 123 -6.99 7.25 9.97
N VAL A 124 -7.11 8.53 10.26
CA VAL A 124 -6.11 9.26 11.07
C VAL A 124 -6.02 8.68 12.49
N SER A 125 -7.14 8.23 13.05
CA SER A 125 -7.16 7.57 14.37
C SER A 125 -6.54 6.16 14.33
N TRP A 126 -6.76 5.39 13.27
CA TRP A 126 -6.11 4.10 13.05
C TRP A 126 -4.58 4.21 13.01
N ARG A 127 -4.04 5.30 12.44
CA ARG A 127 -2.60 5.56 12.50
C ARG A 127 -2.09 5.56 13.94
N CYS A 128 -2.73 6.29 14.84
CA CYS A 128 -2.33 6.33 16.23
C CYS A 128 -2.39 4.94 16.90
N HIS A 129 -3.42 4.16 16.59
CA HIS A 129 -3.56 2.79 17.10
C HIS A 129 -2.37 1.91 16.67
N PHE A 130 -1.98 1.94 15.40
CA PHE A 130 -0.88 1.12 14.91
C PHE A 130 0.49 1.57 15.41
N VAL A 131 0.70 2.87 15.59
CA VAL A 131 1.93 3.40 16.22
C VAL A 131 2.04 2.91 17.66
N GLN A 132 0.96 3.01 18.44
CA GLN A 132 0.91 2.49 19.82
C GLN A 132 1.11 0.98 19.88
N ARG A 133 0.63 0.25 18.87
CA ARG A 133 0.87 -1.19 18.79
C ARG A 133 2.36 -1.52 18.66
N LEU A 134 3.11 -0.76 17.85
CA LEU A 134 4.56 -0.93 17.74
C LEU A 134 5.27 -0.61 19.06
N GLU A 135 4.80 0.37 19.83
CA GLU A 135 5.33 0.67 21.15
C GLU A 135 5.15 -0.50 22.13
N MET A 136 4.04 -1.24 22.00
CA MET A 136 3.75 -2.42 22.82
C MET A 136 4.50 -3.68 22.32
N GLU A 137 4.67 -3.81 21.01
CA GLU A 137 5.25 -4.95 20.31
C GLU A 137 6.48 -4.50 19.52
N SER A 138 7.49 -3.98 20.24
CA SER A 138 8.64 -3.28 19.65
C SER A 138 9.52 -4.11 18.71
N THR A 139 9.33 -5.43 18.67
CA THR A 139 10.08 -6.36 17.81
C THR A 139 9.26 -6.88 16.64
N MET A 140 8.09 -6.30 16.36
CA MET A 140 7.21 -6.79 15.30
C MET A 140 7.76 -6.65 13.87
N ASP A 141 8.83 -5.91 13.69
CA ASP A 141 9.59 -5.83 12.44
C ASP A 141 10.46 -7.07 12.19
N ALA A 142 10.90 -7.74 13.26
CA ALA A 142 11.78 -8.90 13.22
C ALA A 142 11.07 -10.20 13.62
N ARG A 143 10.02 -10.11 14.44
CA ARG A 143 9.32 -11.28 15.00
C ARG A 143 7.81 -11.14 14.78
N SER A 144 7.18 -12.27 14.49
CA SER A 144 5.71 -12.32 14.45
C SER A 144 5.12 -12.04 15.83
N ILE A 145 3.98 -11.33 15.85
CA ILE A 145 3.20 -11.14 17.08
C ILE A 145 2.50 -12.44 17.55
N ASN A 146 2.42 -13.43 16.70
CA ASN A 146 1.98 -14.78 17.02
C ASN A 146 2.98 -15.78 16.42
N PRO A 147 4.10 -16.07 17.12
CA PRO A 147 5.17 -16.91 16.60
C PRO A 147 4.74 -18.36 16.34
N GLU A 148 3.81 -18.90 17.12
CA GLU A 148 3.31 -20.26 16.95
C GLU A 148 2.55 -20.41 15.64
N LEU A 149 1.64 -19.45 15.36
CA LEU A 149 0.91 -19.42 14.11
C LEU A 149 1.83 -19.19 12.90
N ASP A 150 2.79 -18.27 13.02
CA ASP A 150 3.76 -18.00 11.94
C ASP A 150 4.60 -19.25 11.61
N ALA A 151 5.10 -19.94 12.64
CA ALA A 151 5.84 -21.18 12.47
C ALA A 151 4.99 -22.30 11.85
N ALA A 152 3.72 -22.41 12.23
CA ALA A 152 2.80 -23.43 11.70
C ALA A 152 2.49 -23.25 10.20
N LEU A 153 2.65 -22.04 9.65
CA LEU A 153 2.41 -21.77 8.22
C LEU A 153 3.58 -22.24 7.33
N GLU A 154 4.78 -22.50 7.88
CA GLU A 154 5.94 -23.04 7.18
C GLU A 154 6.23 -22.39 5.82
N ARG A 155 6.11 -21.06 5.71
CA ARG A 155 6.38 -20.33 4.47
C ARG A 155 7.86 -20.36 4.13
N GLN A 156 8.16 -20.61 2.86
CA GLN A 156 9.52 -20.67 2.37
C GLN A 156 9.73 -19.69 1.21
N VAL A 157 10.97 -19.24 1.05
CA VAL A 157 11.33 -18.39 -0.06
C VAL A 157 11.47 -19.25 -1.31
N VAL A 158 10.63 -18.98 -2.31
CA VAL A 158 10.84 -19.41 -3.69
C VAL A 158 11.35 -18.18 -4.43
N GLU A 159 12.64 -18.16 -4.76
CA GLU A 159 13.30 -16.96 -5.31
C GLU A 159 12.64 -16.48 -6.60
N GLU A 160 12.26 -17.38 -7.49
CA GLU A 160 11.56 -17.04 -8.72
C GLU A 160 10.23 -16.30 -8.44
N HIS A 161 9.43 -16.79 -7.50
CA HIS A 161 8.19 -16.16 -7.09
C HIS A 161 8.43 -14.78 -6.46
N PHE A 162 9.45 -14.70 -5.57
CA PHE A 162 9.79 -13.44 -4.93
C PHE A 162 10.24 -12.40 -5.96
N HIS A 163 11.11 -12.76 -6.88
CA HIS A 163 11.59 -11.84 -7.92
C HIS A 163 10.47 -11.41 -8.85
N ALA A 164 9.63 -12.34 -9.32
CA ALA A 164 8.48 -11.97 -10.15
C ALA A 164 7.52 -11.01 -9.44
N TRP A 165 7.24 -11.27 -8.15
CA TRP A 165 6.43 -10.40 -7.30
C TRP A 165 7.08 -9.03 -7.10
N ALA A 166 8.36 -8.98 -6.73
CA ALA A 166 9.10 -7.75 -6.44
C ALA A 166 9.31 -6.86 -7.67
N GLU A 167 9.46 -7.49 -8.85
CA GLU A 167 9.67 -6.78 -10.12
C GLU A 167 8.38 -6.37 -10.82
N GLY A 168 7.20 -6.87 -10.40
CA GLY A 168 5.95 -6.70 -11.13
C GLY A 168 5.98 -7.38 -12.49
N ARG A 169 6.38 -8.66 -12.49
CA ARG A 169 6.49 -9.54 -13.65
C ARG A 169 5.87 -10.91 -13.37
N THR A 170 4.77 -10.91 -12.66
CA THR A 170 4.05 -12.13 -12.29
C THR A 170 3.23 -12.73 -13.40
N GLY A 171 3.00 -11.97 -14.46
CA GLY A 171 2.04 -12.33 -15.51
C GLY A 171 0.58 -12.01 -15.13
N TRP A 172 0.34 -11.36 -14.00
CA TRP A 172 -0.97 -10.86 -13.59
C TRP A 172 -1.01 -9.33 -13.77
N PRO A 173 -1.61 -8.81 -14.85
CA PRO A 173 -1.45 -7.41 -15.28
C PRO A 173 -1.75 -6.37 -14.22
N PHE A 174 -2.85 -6.53 -13.50
CA PHE A 174 -3.23 -5.55 -12.46
C PHE A 174 -2.27 -5.56 -11.27
N PHE A 175 -1.79 -6.73 -10.86
CA PHE A 175 -0.76 -6.84 -9.83
C PHE A 175 0.54 -6.19 -10.29
N ASP A 176 0.99 -6.51 -11.50
CA ASP A 176 2.21 -5.99 -12.09
C ASP A 176 2.14 -4.46 -12.21
N ALA A 177 1.00 -3.92 -12.64
CA ALA A 177 0.74 -2.49 -12.68
C ALA A 177 0.86 -1.84 -11.29
N CYS A 178 0.31 -2.47 -10.24
CA CYS A 178 0.40 -1.98 -8.87
C CYS A 178 1.84 -1.93 -8.37
N MET A 179 2.61 -3.00 -8.58
CA MET A 179 4.01 -3.06 -8.15
C MET A 179 4.89 -2.06 -8.91
N ARG A 180 4.74 -1.98 -10.24
CA ARG A 180 5.48 -1.03 -11.07
C ARG A 180 5.13 0.42 -10.73
N SER A 181 3.85 0.71 -10.47
CA SER A 181 3.41 2.03 -9.99
C SER A 181 4.05 2.38 -8.64
N LEU A 182 4.10 1.43 -7.71
CA LEU A 182 4.76 1.63 -6.42
C LEU A 182 6.26 1.88 -6.59
N LYS A 183 6.96 1.06 -7.36
CA LYS A 183 8.40 1.23 -7.65
C LYS A 183 8.70 2.60 -8.27
N ALA A 184 7.87 3.04 -9.22
CA ALA A 184 8.06 4.32 -9.92
C ALA A 184 7.70 5.56 -9.08
N THR A 185 6.83 5.43 -8.07
CA THR A 185 6.27 6.60 -7.38
C THR A 185 6.44 6.59 -5.87
N GLY A 186 6.88 5.49 -5.30
CA GLY A 186 7.01 5.30 -3.86
C GLY A 186 5.67 5.29 -3.10
N TRP A 187 4.53 5.34 -3.83
CA TRP A 187 3.23 5.42 -3.18
C TRP A 187 2.14 4.67 -3.97
N ILE A 188 1.30 3.96 -3.24
CA ILE A 188 0.07 3.37 -3.75
C ILE A 188 -0.99 3.38 -2.63
N ASN A 189 -2.28 3.34 -2.99
CA ASN A 189 -3.37 3.38 -2.04
C ASN A 189 -3.43 2.12 -1.16
N PHE A 190 -4.09 2.24 -0.01
CA PHE A 190 -4.11 1.19 1.02
C PHE A 190 -4.62 -0.16 0.51
N ARG A 191 -5.69 -0.17 -0.28
CA ARG A 191 -6.27 -1.42 -0.80
C ARG A 191 -5.26 -2.23 -1.62
N MET A 192 -4.48 -1.56 -2.47
CA MET A 192 -3.47 -2.23 -3.28
C MET A 192 -2.28 -2.69 -2.43
N ARG A 193 -1.88 -1.94 -1.40
CA ARG A 193 -0.87 -2.41 -0.43
C ARG A 193 -1.30 -3.72 0.24
N ALA A 194 -2.57 -3.78 0.67
CA ALA A 194 -3.13 -4.97 1.30
C ALA A 194 -3.18 -6.16 0.32
N MET A 195 -3.60 -5.92 -0.93
CA MET A 195 -3.58 -6.94 -1.98
C MET A 195 -2.15 -7.45 -2.25
N MET A 196 -1.17 -6.56 -2.38
CA MET A 196 0.21 -6.95 -2.70
C MET A 196 0.80 -7.88 -1.64
N GLN A 197 0.58 -7.59 -0.36
CA GLN A 197 1.02 -8.47 0.73
C GLN A 197 0.19 -9.75 0.81
N SER A 198 -1.11 -9.67 0.59
CA SER A 198 -1.99 -10.85 0.58
C SER A 198 -1.61 -11.83 -0.54
N VAL A 199 -1.29 -11.32 -1.74
CA VAL A 199 -0.81 -12.14 -2.86
C VAL A 199 0.51 -12.82 -2.51
N ALA A 200 1.46 -12.09 -1.94
CA ALA A 200 2.71 -12.68 -1.47
C ALA A 200 2.47 -13.79 -0.44
N ALA A 201 1.58 -13.56 0.52
CA ALA A 201 1.37 -14.44 1.66
C ALA A 201 0.52 -15.68 1.34
N TYR A 202 -0.52 -15.55 0.49
CA TYR A 202 -1.48 -16.64 0.24
C TYR A 202 -1.34 -17.25 -1.16
N THR A 203 -1.09 -16.43 -2.18
CA THR A 203 -0.99 -16.95 -3.55
C THR A 203 0.42 -17.49 -3.83
N LEU A 204 1.46 -16.74 -3.44
CA LEU A 204 2.86 -17.14 -3.66
C LEU A 204 3.50 -17.84 -2.46
N TRP A 205 2.84 -17.90 -1.32
CA TRP A 205 3.27 -18.54 -0.08
C TRP A 205 4.64 -18.07 0.41
N LEU A 206 4.95 -16.78 0.25
CA LEU A 206 6.23 -16.17 0.62
C LEU A 206 6.24 -15.73 2.09
N PRO A 207 7.41 -15.79 2.77
CA PRO A 207 7.56 -15.31 4.14
C PRO A 207 7.42 -13.79 4.22
N TRP A 208 6.67 -13.34 5.22
CA TRP A 208 6.34 -11.94 5.42
C TRP A 208 7.55 -11.04 5.68
N GLN A 209 8.60 -11.59 6.34
CA GLN A 209 9.82 -10.83 6.64
C GLN A 209 10.47 -10.31 5.36
N ARG A 210 10.55 -11.15 4.35
CA ARG A 210 11.18 -10.79 3.08
C ARG A 210 10.33 -9.81 2.28
N THR A 211 9.04 -10.08 2.18
CA THR A 211 8.12 -9.24 1.42
C THR A 211 7.85 -7.91 2.11
N GLY A 212 7.70 -7.91 3.44
CA GLY A 212 7.57 -6.71 4.25
C GLY A 212 8.79 -5.80 4.16
N THR A 213 9.99 -6.36 4.26
CA THR A 213 11.24 -5.61 4.11
C THR A 213 11.38 -5.00 2.71
N HIS A 214 11.01 -5.72 1.66
CA HIS A 214 11.01 -5.18 0.31
C HIS A 214 10.04 -4.01 0.16
N LEU A 215 8.80 -4.15 0.61
CA LEU A 215 7.80 -3.07 0.55
C LEU A 215 8.20 -1.86 1.40
N ALA A 216 8.81 -2.08 2.59
CA ALA A 216 9.28 -1.00 3.45
C ALA A 216 10.27 -0.06 2.73
N LYS A 217 11.14 -0.61 1.89
CA LYS A 217 12.13 0.15 1.10
C LYS A 217 11.50 0.96 -0.03
N LEU A 218 10.32 0.57 -0.50
CA LEU A 218 9.65 1.24 -1.61
C LEU A 218 8.73 2.39 -1.17
N PHE A 219 8.20 2.35 0.07
CA PHE A 219 7.23 3.35 0.52
C PHE A 219 7.91 4.64 0.99
N ILE A 220 7.68 5.77 0.31
CA ILE A 220 8.11 7.11 0.75
C ILE A 220 7.44 7.57 2.05
N ASP A 221 6.33 6.93 2.40
CA ASP A 221 5.54 7.17 3.60
C ASP A 221 5.66 6.04 4.63
N TYR A 222 6.79 5.32 4.60
CA TYR A 222 7.03 4.24 5.55
C TYR A 222 6.87 4.71 6.99
N GLU A 223 5.98 4.04 7.71
CA GLU A 223 5.73 4.21 9.14
C GLU A 223 5.72 2.82 9.77
N PRO A 224 6.71 2.46 10.58
CA PRO A 224 6.91 1.08 11.02
C PRO A 224 5.70 0.48 11.73
N GLY A 225 5.02 1.24 12.58
CA GLY A 225 3.84 0.75 13.30
C GLY A 225 2.70 0.37 12.37
N ILE A 226 2.44 1.18 11.34
CA ILE A 226 1.41 0.89 10.33
C ILE A 226 1.87 -0.26 9.45
N HIS A 227 3.10 -0.17 8.95
CA HIS A 227 3.64 -1.11 7.99
C HIS A 227 3.64 -2.55 8.53
N TRP A 228 4.33 -2.79 9.63
CA TRP A 228 4.46 -4.14 10.17
C TRP A 228 3.14 -4.70 10.70
N SER A 229 2.29 -3.85 11.29
CA SER A 229 0.93 -4.27 11.65
C SER A 229 0.14 -4.77 10.44
N GLN A 230 0.22 -4.06 9.30
CA GLN A 230 -0.47 -4.46 8.08
C GLN A 230 0.17 -5.70 7.44
N ILE A 231 1.49 -5.80 7.42
CA ILE A 231 2.20 -6.99 6.95
C ILE A 231 1.71 -8.24 7.71
N HIS A 232 1.67 -8.18 9.04
CA HIS A 232 1.19 -9.31 9.86
C HIS A 232 -0.30 -9.61 9.61
N MET A 233 -1.15 -8.59 9.54
CA MET A 233 -2.58 -8.76 9.27
C MET A 233 -2.84 -9.38 7.90
N GLN A 234 -2.17 -8.89 6.85
CA GLN A 234 -2.36 -9.41 5.49
C GLN A 234 -1.66 -10.75 5.25
N SER A 235 -0.74 -11.12 6.12
CA SER A 235 -0.09 -12.45 6.11
C SER A 235 -0.86 -13.49 6.93
N GLY A 236 -1.91 -13.08 7.67
CA GLY A 236 -2.73 -13.99 8.48
C GLY A 236 -2.05 -14.53 9.71
N ILE A 237 -1.02 -13.85 10.24
CA ILE A 237 -0.24 -14.30 11.40
C ILE A 237 -0.59 -13.57 12.69
N THR A 238 -1.74 -12.87 12.74
CA THR A 238 -2.18 -12.18 13.95
C THR A 238 -3.04 -13.06 14.88
N GLY A 239 -3.67 -14.10 14.35
CA GLY A 239 -4.58 -14.98 15.08
C GLY A 239 -5.95 -14.37 15.40
N ILE A 240 -6.15 -13.06 15.17
CA ILE A 240 -7.39 -12.35 15.52
C ILE A 240 -8.15 -11.83 14.28
N ASN A 241 -7.52 -11.81 13.13
CA ASN A 241 -8.11 -11.34 11.88
C ASN A 241 -8.51 -12.52 11.00
N ALA A 242 -9.66 -12.43 10.37
CA ALA A 242 -10.03 -13.42 9.35
C ALA A 242 -9.02 -13.39 8.18
N VAL A 243 -8.75 -14.57 7.62
CA VAL A 243 -7.95 -14.72 6.40
C VAL A 243 -8.60 -13.93 5.26
N ARG A 244 -7.83 -13.05 4.62
CA ARG A 244 -8.28 -12.19 3.52
C ARG A 244 -7.36 -12.36 2.32
N ALA A 245 -7.53 -13.44 1.58
CA ALA A 245 -6.82 -13.65 0.33
C ALA A 245 -7.52 -12.88 -0.80
N TYR A 246 -6.84 -11.90 -1.35
CA TYR A 246 -7.37 -11.07 -2.46
C TYR A 246 -7.29 -11.84 -3.78
N SER A 247 -8.38 -11.82 -4.56
CA SER A 247 -8.36 -12.21 -5.97
C SER A 247 -7.89 -11.04 -6.82
N ILE A 248 -6.81 -11.23 -7.56
CA ILE A 248 -6.22 -10.19 -8.42
C ILE A 248 -7.20 -9.80 -9.52
N LEU A 249 -7.79 -10.78 -10.19
CA LEU A 249 -8.79 -10.56 -11.23
C LEU A 249 -9.98 -9.74 -10.71
N LYS A 250 -10.52 -10.13 -9.55
CA LYS A 250 -11.62 -9.37 -8.95
C LYS A 250 -11.22 -7.92 -8.63
N GLN A 251 -10.02 -7.69 -8.09
CA GLN A 251 -9.55 -6.33 -7.82
C GLN A 251 -9.34 -5.54 -9.11
N SER A 252 -8.88 -6.18 -10.18
CA SER A 252 -8.72 -5.59 -11.49
C SER A 252 -10.06 -5.10 -12.04
N LEU A 253 -11.06 -5.97 -12.08
CA LEU A 253 -12.39 -5.64 -12.58
C LEU A 253 -13.13 -4.61 -11.72
N ASP A 254 -12.97 -4.66 -10.40
CA ASP A 254 -13.63 -3.74 -9.47
C ASP A 254 -13.00 -2.32 -9.49
N HIS A 255 -11.70 -2.20 -9.85
CA HIS A 255 -10.94 -0.95 -9.65
C HIS A 255 -10.20 -0.43 -10.88
N ASP A 256 -10.21 -1.16 -11.99
CA ASP A 256 -9.61 -0.77 -13.28
C ASP A 256 -10.35 -1.44 -14.43
N GLN A 257 -11.68 -1.34 -14.44
CA GLN A 257 -12.57 -2.06 -15.37
C GLN A 257 -12.16 -1.87 -16.85
N ASP A 258 -11.74 -0.66 -17.19
CA ASP A 258 -11.34 -0.31 -18.55
C ASP A 258 -9.86 -0.64 -18.85
N GLY A 259 -9.07 -1.02 -17.84
CA GLY A 259 -7.67 -1.37 -17.96
C GLY A 259 -6.72 -0.17 -18.14
N ASP A 260 -7.16 1.04 -17.79
CA ASP A 260 -6.36 2.25 -18.00
C ASP A 260 -5.15 2.31 -17.08
N PHE A 261 -5.30 1.84 -15.84
CA PHE A 261 -4.20 1.75 -14.88
C PHE A 261 -3.19 0.69 -15.33
N ILE A 262 -3.68 -0.46 -15.84
CA ILE A 262 -2.82 -1.50 -16.43
C ILE A 262 -2.03 -0.92 -17.60
N ARG A 263 -2.70 -0.28 -18.59
CA ARG A 263 -2.02 0.29 -19.77
C ARG A 263 -0.95 1.32 -19.40
N LYS A 264 -1.21 2.11 -18.37
CA LYS A 264 -0.26 3.12 -17.89
C LYS A 264 1.02 2.51 -17.32
N TRP A 265 0.92 1.43 -16.56
CA TRP A 265 2.04 0.86 -15.80
C TRP A 265 2.62 -0.43 -16.38
N VAL A 266 1.91 -1.00 -17.36
CA VAL A 266 2.33 -2.17 -18.15
C VAL A 266 2.20 -1.79 -19.63
N PRO A 267 3.05 -0.89 -20.13
CA PRO A 267 2.90 -0.31 -21.46
C PRO A 267 2.98 -1.35 -22.57
N GLU A 268 3.63 -2.48 -22.34
CA GLU A 268 3.62 -3.62 -23.26
C GLU A 268 2.21 -4.17 -23.54
N LEU A 269 1.24 -3.94 -22.64
CA LEU A 269 -0.16 -4.35 -22.84
C LEU A 269 -1.06 -3.24 -23.41
N ALA A 270 -0.51 -2.10 -23.80
CA ALA A 270 -1.30 -0.93 -24.22
C ALA A 270 -2.27 -1.21 -25.35
N MET A 271 -1.90 -2.09 -26.29
CA MET A 271 -2.71 -2.45 -27.46
C MET A 271 -3.69 -3.60 -27.20
N VAL A 272 -3.67 -4.20 -26.02
CA VAL A 272 -4.58 -5.31 -25.68
C VAL A 272 -5.99 -4.77 -25.45
N PRO A 273 -7.03 -5.38 -26.10
CA PRO A 273 -8.43 -5.00 -25.87
C PRO A 273 -8.84 -5.15 -24.40
N THR A 274 -9.76 -4.29 -23.96
CA THR A 274 -10.20 -4.25 -22.55
C THR A 274 -10.61 -5.61 -21.96
N PRO A 275 -11.40 -6.45 -22.64
CA PRO A 275 -11.75 -7.75 -22.06
C PRO A 275 -10.54 -8.65 -21.77
N GLN A 276 -9.52 -8.59 -22.62
CA GLN A 276 -8.32 -9.43 -22.51
C GLN A 276 -7.20 -8.80 -21.71
N ILE A 277 -7.24 -7.51 -21.41
CA ILE A 277 -6.15 -6.84 -20.69
C ILE A 277 -5.98 -7.35 -19.26
N HIS A 278 -7.06 -7.86 -18.67
CA HIS A 278 -7.04 -8.43 -17.33
C HIS A 278 -6.45 -9.84 -17.29
N GLU A 279 -6.57 -10.58 -18.41
CA GLU A 279 -6.13 -11.96 -18.59
C GLU A 279 -5.56 -12.18 -20.00
N PRO A 280 -4.41 -11.55 -20.34
CA PRO A 280 -3.88 -11.57 -21.73
C PRO A 280 -3.53 -12.96 -22.24
N TRP A 281 -3.31 -13.93 -21.37
CA TRP A 281 -3.10 -15.33 -21.73
C TRP A 281 -4.32 -16.01 -22.35
N THR A 282 -5.48 -15.37 -22.29
CA THR A 282 -6.71 -15.85 -22.96
C THR A 282 -6.82 -15.40 -24.42
N MET A 283 -5.91 -14.55 -24.90
CA MET A 283 -5.87 -14.10 -26.29
C MET A 283 -5.56 -15.25 -27.23
N SER A 284 -6.29 -15.33 -28.36
CA SER A 284 -5.92 -16.22 -29.48
C SER A 284 -4.60 -15.79 -30.08
N GLU A 285 -3.90 -16.72 -30.75
CA GLU A 285 -2.65 -16.41 -31.49
C GLU A 285 -2.82 -15.28 -32.51
N ALA A 286 -3.97 -15.22 -33.19
CA ALA A 286 -4.27 -14.16 -34.14
C ALA A 286 -4.36 -12.79 -33.44
N MET A 287 -4.97 -12.75 -32.24
CA MET A 287 -5.08 -11.53 -31.45
C MET A 287 -3.71 -11.12 -30.91
N GLN A 288 -2.89 -12.04 -30.41
CA GLN A 288 -1.53 -11.75 -29.96
C GLN A 288 -0.68 -11.15 -31.10
N LYS A 289 -0.77 -11.70 -32.31
CA LYS A 289 -0.09 -11.14 -33.49
C LYS A 289 -0.58 -9.73 -33.83
N THR A 290 -1.89 -9.50 -33.76
CA THR A 290 -2.49 -8.19 -34.08
C THR A 290 -2.13 -7.12 -33.07
N THR A 291 -2.09 -7.47 -31.78
CA THR A 291 -1.74 -6.54 -30.72
C THR A 291 -0.23 -6.36 -30.56
N GLY A 292 0.58 -7.24 -31.13
CA GLY A 292 2.03 -7.27 -30.92
C GLY A 292 2.44 -7.80 -29.56
N VAL A 293 1.50 -8.38 -28.80
CA VAL A 293 1.73 -8.89 -27.44
C VAL A 293 1.74 -10.42 -27.48
N ILE A 294 2.91 -10.99 -27.41
CA ILE A 294 3.11 -12.45 -27.37
C ILE A 294 3.32 -12.84 -25.90
N VAL A 295 2.36 -13.57 -25.35
CA VAL A 295 2.44 -14.04 -23.95
C VAL A 295 3.55 -15.10 -23.84
N GLY A 296 4.45 -14.91 -22.90
CA GLY A 296 5.70 -15.68 -22.74
C GLY A 296 6.92 -15.03 -23.37
N GLU A 297 6.75 -14.02 -24.24
CA GLU A 297 7.86 -13.31 -24.89
C GLU A 297 7.85 -11.81 -24.51
N THR A 298 6.82 -11.06 -24.93
CA THR A 298 6.71 -9.62 -24.68
C THR A 298 6.10 -9.31 -23.31
N TYR A 299 5.23 -10.20 -22.82
CA TYR A 299 4.67 -10.17 -21.47
C TYR A 299 4.68 -11.58 -20.88
N PRO A 300 5.06 -11.79 -19.61
CA PRO A 300 5.20 -13.13 -19.07
C PRO A 300 3.87 -13.89 -18.98
N HIS A 301 3.95 -15.22 -19.04
CA HIS A 301 2.86 -16.07 -18.59
C HIS A 301 2.60 -15.85 -17.10
N PRO A 302 1.36 -16.07 -16.62
CA PRO A 302 1.10 -16.16 -15.20
C PRO A 302 2.05 -17.16 -14.52
N ILE A 303 2.74 -16.71 -13.47
CA ILE A 303 3.73 -17.54 -12.75
C ILE A 303 3.09 -18.78 -12.12
N LEU A 304 1.81 -18.67 -11.77
CA LEU A 304 0.93 -19.73 -11.26
C LEU A 304 -0.51 -19.45 -11.74
N ASP A 305 -1.37 -20.45 -11.71
CA ASP A 305 -2.81 -20.20 -11.73
C ASP A 305 -3.20 -19.48 -10.42
N GLU A 306 -3.64 -18.22 -10.55
CA GLU A 306 -3.92 -17.34 -9.39
C GLU A 306 -5.02 -17.93 -8.49
N ALA A 307 -6.09 -18.44 -9.10
CA ALA A 307 -7.25 -18.93 -8.37
C ALA A 307 -6.93 -20.23 -7.62
N GLU A 308 -6.21 -21.14 -8.25
CA GLU A 308 -5.79 -22.41 -7.62
C GLU A 308 -4.78 -22.14 -6.50
N ALA A 309 -3.75 -21.35 -6.76
CA ALA A 309 -2.71 -21.02 -5.78
C ALA A 309 -3.29 -20.29 -4.57
N ARG A 310 -4.17 -19.29 -4.78
CA ARG A 310 -4.87 -18.58 -3.71
C ARG A 310 -5.74 -19.52 -2.87
N ASN A 311 -6.54 -20.38 -3.52
CA ASN A 311 -7.40 -21.33 -2.81
C ASN A 311 -6.58 -22.35 -2.00
N LEU A 312 -5.44 -22.80 -2.53
CA LEU A 312 -4.52 -23.66 -1.81
C LEU A 312 -3.94 -22.93 -0.59
N GLY A 313 -3.51 -21.68 -0.76
CA GLY A 313 -3.01 -20.87 0.35
C GLY A 313 -4.04 -20.59 1.43
N ILE A 314 -5.31 -20.36 1.05
CA ILE A 314 -6.41 -20.25 2.01
C ILE A 314 -6.54 -21.56 2.81
N LYS A 315 -6.56 -22.71 2.14
CA LYS A 315 -6.67 -24.04 2.82
C LYS A 315 -5.50 -24.32 3.77
N LYS A 316 -4.29 -23.85 3.43
CA LYS A 316 -3.12 -23.99 4.31
C LYS A 316 -3.16 -23.06 5.53
N ALA A 317 -3.92 -21.96 5.44
CA ALA A 317 -4.01 -20.96 6.49
C ALA A 317 -5.12 -21.25 7.52
N TYR A 318 -5.95 -22.25 7.28
CA TYR A 318 -6.97 -22.78 8.19
C TYR A 318 -6.61 -24.16 8.73
#